data_f8f659dd9cd949a78e01ccdeee67b75a
#
_entry.id   f8f659dd9cd949a78e01ccdeee67b75a
#
_cell.length_a   1.000
_cell.length_b   1.000
_cell.length_c   1.000
_cell.angle_alpha   90.00
_cell.angle_beta   90.00
_cell.angle_gamma   90.00
#
_symmetry.space_group_name_H-M   'P 1'
#
loop_
_entity.id
_entity.type
_entity.pdbx_description
1 polymer ?
#
loop_
_entity_poly.entity_id
_entity_poly.type
_entity_poly.pdbx_seq_one_letter_code
_entity_poly.pdbx_strand_id
1 'polypeptide(L)'
;MSKSIENDTWIYVIVKSAGSNDHLAGLHDDVDNLNFIPCFFEKDHAGTCLAHMFDNGKDAYEVQAILYEELSSYAKKNGFMVYILDFKGNIINKIKP
;
A
#
# COMPACT_ATOMS: atom_id res chain seq x y z
N MET A 1 1.01 -7.89 19.41
CA MET A 1 1.48 -6.53 19.71
C MET A 1 1.85 -5.83 18.41
N SER A 2 1.21 -4.74 18.12
CA SER A 2 1.50 -4.00 16.89
C SER A 2 2.80 -3.22 17.04
N LYS A 3 3.65 -3.33 16.02
CA LYS A 3 4.84 -2.49 15.95
C LYS A 3 4.44 -1.12 15.45
N SER A 4 4.86 -0.08 16.13
CA SER A 4 4.74 1.25 15.57
C SER A 4 5.81 1.42 14.48
N ILE A 5 5.42 2.01 13.38
CA ILE A 5 6.32 2.29 12.27
C ILE A 5 6.80 3.73 12.41
N GLU A 6 8.11 3.93 12.39
CA GLU A 6 8.67 5.26 12.50
C GLU A 6 8.55 6.03 11.20
N ASN A 7 8.50 7.36 11.29
CA ASN A 7 8.29 8.23 10.13
C ASN A 7 9.40 8.12 9.09
N ASP A 8 10.62 7.78 9.51
CA ASP A 8 11.75 7.66 8.61
C ASP A 8 11.96 6.23 8.07
N THR A 9 11.00 5.35 8.31
CA THR A 9 11.06 3.98 7.80
C THR A 9 10.69 3.97 6.32
N TRP A 10 11.51 3.33 5.50
CA TRP A 10 11.18 3.07 4.13
C TRP A 10 10.25 1.89 4.02
N ILE A 11 9.18 2.06 3.27
CA ILE A 11 8.17 1.03 3.06
C ILE A 11 7.87 0.96 1.57
N TYR A 12 7.32 -0.14 1.11
CA TYR A 12 7.04 -0.33 -0.31
C TYR A 12 5.54 -0.26 -0.57
N VAL A 13 5.18 0.44 -1.63
CA VAL A 13 3.78 0.62 -2.05
C VAL A 13 3.66 0.28 -3.52
N ILE A 14 2.43 0.12 -3.96
CA ILE A 14 2.12 -0.12 -5.37
C ILE A 14 1.58 1.19 -5.94
N VAL A 15 2.17 1.62 -7.03
CA VAL A 15 1.80 2.86 -7.70
C VAL A 15 1.14 2.51 -9.03
N LYS A 16 -0.01 3.10 -9.27
CA LYS A 16 -0.71 2.97 -10.54
C LYS A 16 -0.28 4.12 -11.44
N SER A 17 0.28 3.79 -12.59
CA SER A 17 0.62 4.76 -13.61
C SER A 17 -0.51 4.84 -14.62
N ALA A 18 -1.25 5.93 -14.61
CA ALA A 18 -2.33 6.15 -15.56
C ALA A 18 -1.97 7.38 -16.40
N GLY A 19 -1.26 7.14 -17.47
CA GLY A 19 -0.79 8.24 -18.32
C GLY A 19 0.24 9.10 -17.60
N SER A 20 -0.05 10.37 -17.37
CA SER A 20 0.90 11.30 -16.75
C SER A 20 0.72 11.44 -15.23
N ASN A 21 -0.30 10.78 -14.66
CA ASN A 21 -0.60 10.95 -13.24
C ASN A 21 -0.42 9.65 -12.47
N ASP A 22 0.71 9.55 -11.77
CA ASP A 22 0.96 8.42 -10.88
C ASP A 22 0.26 8.66 -9.55
N HIS A 23 -0.37 7.61 -9.02
CA HIS A 23 -0.96 7.70 -7.69
C HIS A 23 -0.87 6.34 -6.99
N LEU A 24 -0.94 6.37 -5.67
CA LEU A 24 -0.88 5.15 -4.87
C LEU A 24 -2.12 4.31 -5.10
N ALA A 25 -1.91 3.01 -5.32
CA ALA A 25 -3.01 2.08 -5.49
C ALA A 25 -3.71 1.86 -4.16
N GLY A 26 -5.03 1.98 -4.17
CA GLY A 26 -5.86 1.73 -2.99
C GLY A 26 -6.79 0.56 -3.23
N LEU A 27 -7.20 -0.09 -2.17
CA LEU A 27 -8.15 -1.19 -2.18
C LEU A 27 -9.26 -0.92 -1.17
N HIS A 28 -10.36 -1.65 -1.30
CA HIS A 28 -11.48 -1.55 -0.38
C HIS A 28 -11.58 -2.80 0.49
N ASP A 29 -11.71 -2.60 1.78
CA ASP A 29 -11.94 -3.68 2.75
C ASP A 29 -13.45 -3.80 2.97
N ASP A 30 -14.04 -4.86 2.45
CA ASP A 30 -15.50 -5.07 2.55
C ASP A 30 -15.96 -5.43 3.97
N VAL A 31 -15.06 -5.99 4.77
CA VAL A 31 -15.42 -6.37 6.14
C VAL A 31 -15.59 -5.15 7.02
N ASP A 32 -14.61 -4.24 6.98
CA ASP A 32 -14.64 -3.03 7.80
C ASP A 32 -15.21 -1.82 7.05
N ASN A 33 -15.51 -1.98 5.77
CA ASN A 33 -16.01 -0.92 4.89
C ASN A 33 -15.08 0.30 4.88
N LEU A 34 -13.80 0.04 4.71
CA LEU A 34 -12.76 1.08 4.69
C LEU A 34 -11.90 0.96 3.45
N ASN A 35 -11.46 2.09 2.96
CA ASN A 35 -10.45 2.12 1.90
C ASN A 35 -9.07 2.10 2.53
N PHE A 36 -8.15 1.34 1.94
CA PHE A 36 -6.80 1.24 2.48
C PHE A 36 -5.76 1.24 1.38
N ILE A 37 -4.54 1.61 1.76
CA ILE A 37 -3.39 1.52 0.88
C ILE A 37 -2.57 0.32 1.34
N PRO A 38 -2.40 -0.71 0.50
CA PRO A 38 -1.56 -1.85 0.84
C PRO A 38 -0.09 -1.44 0.80
N CYS A 39 0.66 -1.81 1.81
CA CYS A 39 2.09 -1.56 1.84
C CYS A 39 2.83 -2.76 2.41
N PHE A 40 4.14 -2.78 2.23
CA PHE A 40 4.94 -3.97 2.47
C PHE A 40 6.29 -3.55 3.07
N PHE A 41 6.81 -4.36 3.98
CA PHE A 41 8.14 -4.12 4.52
C PHE A 41 9.25 -4.50 3.55
N GLU A 42 8.96 -5.39 2.60
CA GLU A 42 9.96 -5.86 1.66
C GLU A 42 9.47 -5.71 0.22
N LYS A 43 10.40 -5.35 -0.66
CA LYS A 43 10.10 -5.13 -2.08
C LYS A 43 9.56 -6.40 -2.73
N ASP A 44 10.12 -7.56 -2.38
CA ASP A 44 9.69 -8.84 -2.96
C ASP A 44 8.25 -9.17 -2.60
N HIS A 45 7.82 -8.84 -1.39
CA HIS A 45 6.44 -9.04 -0.96
C HIS A 45 5.49 -8.18 -1.80
N ALA A 46 5.86 -6.94 -2.04
CA ALA A 46 5.08 -6.02 -2.87
C ALA A 46 4.97 -6.53 -4.31
N GLY A 47 6.09 -7.00 -4.86
CA GLY A 47 6.11 -7.53 -6.22
C GLY A 47 5.23 -8.75 -6.40
N THR A 48 5.23 -9.66 -5.42
CA THR A 48 4.38 -10.85 -5.46
C THR A 48 2.91 -10.48 -5.42
N CYS A 49 2.52 -9.56 -4.53
CA CYS A 49 1.14 -9.11 -4.45
C CYS A 49 0.72 -8.32 -5.68
N LEU A 50 1.62 -7.54 -6.25
CA LEU A 50 1.32 -6.82 -7.49
C LEU A 50 0.93 -7.79 -8.60
N ALA A 51 1.68 -8.88 -8.75
CA ALA A 51 1.41 -9.86 -9.79
C ALA A 51 0.07 -10.55 -9.61
N HIS A 52 -0.35 -10.78 -8.35
CA HIS A 52 -1.59 -11.51 -8.06
C HIS A 52 -2.82 -10.63 -7.93
N MET A 53 -2.67 -9.44 -7.39
CA MET A 53 -3.82 -8.59 -7.03
C MET A 53 -4.07 -7.46 -8.01
N PHE A 54 -3.05 -6.99 -8.71
CA PHE A 54 -3.14 -5.77 -9.51
C PHE A 54 -2.90 -5.99 -11.00
N ASP A 55 -2.46 -7.16 -11.41
CA ASP A 55 -2.18 -7.42 -12.83
C ASP A 55 -3.49 -7.71 -13.56
N ASN A 56 -4.08 -6.68 -14.13
CA ASN A 56 -5.32 -6.81 -14.89
C ASN A 56 -5.11 -6.64 -16.41
N GLY A 57 -3.87 -6.48 -16.85
CA GLY A 57 -3.53 -6.31 -18.25
C GLY A 57 -3.91 -4.97 -18.85
N LYS A 58 -4.52 -4.07 -18.09
CA LYS A 58 -4.98 -2.77 -18.59
C LYS A 58 -4.17 -1.60 -18.03
N ASP A 59 -3.88 -1.66 -16.76
CA ASP A 59 -3.20 -0.57 -16.06
C ASP A 59 -1.76 -0.96 -15.76
N ALA A 60 -0.88 0.01 -15.79
CA ALA A 60 0.51 -0.20 -15.41
C ALA A 60 0.66 0.06 -13.91
N TYR A 61 1.21 -0.93 -13.22
CA TYR A 61 1.49 -0.83 -11.78
C TYR A 61 2.96 -1.08 -11.54
N GLU A 62 3.52 -0.42 -10.55
CA GLU A 62 4.91 -0.66 -10.17
C GLU A 62 5.08 -0.54 -8.66
N VAL A 63 6.13 -1.18 -8.15
CA VAL A 63 6.50 -1.09 -6.74
C VAL A 63 7.45 0.07 -6.56
N GLN A 64 7.17 0.93 -5.58
CA GLN A 64 8.04 2.05 -5.24
C GLN A 64 8.27 2.10 -3.74
N ALA A 65 9.46 2.55 -3.35
CA ALA A 65 9.77 2.81 -1.95
C ALA A 65 9.29 4.21 -1.60
N ILE A 66 8.71 4.35 -0.41
CA ILE A 66 8.25 5.64 0.10
C ILE A 66 8.55 5.71 1.59
N LEU A 67 8.83 6.90 2.09
CA LEU A 67 8.96 7.10 3.53
C LEU A 67 7.58 6.96 4.18
N TYR A 68 7.52 6.31 5.32
CA TYR A 68 6.25 6.10 6.02
C TYR A 68 5.57 7.43 6.33
N GLU A 69 6.32 8.46 6.66
CA GLU A 69 5.79 9.79 6.91
C GLU A 69 5.00 10.32 5.72
N GLU A 70 5.53 10.16 4.53
CA GLU A 70 4.87 10.59 3.30
C GLU A 70 3.63 9.77 3.03
N LEU A 71 3.72 8.45 3.21
CA LEU A 71 2.58 7.56 3.05
C LEU A 71 1.46 7.90 4.02
N SER A 72 1.81 8.09 5.28
CA SER A 72 0.85 8.42 6.33
C SER A 72 0.13 9.74 6.05
N SER A 73 0.88 10.75 5.61
CA SER A 73 0.31 12.05 5.26
C SER A 73 -0.66 11.95 4.09
N TYR A 74 -0.28 11.19 3.06
CA TYR A 74 -1.13 10.96 1.90
C TYR A 74 -2.41 10.23 2.31
N ALA A 75 -2.29 9.18 3.09
CA ALA A 75 -3.43 8.37 3.52
C ALA A 75 -4.39 9.20 4.37
N LYS A 76 -3.86 9.97 5.31
CA LYS A 76 -4.67 10.83 6.17
C LYS A 76 -5.42 11.87 5.36
N LYS A 77 -4.75 12.49 4.42
CA LYS A 77 -5.34 13.55 3.57
C LYS A 77 -6.47 13.01 2.70
N ASN A 78 -6.35 11.77 2.24
CA ASN A 78 -7.29 11.18 1.30
C ASN A 78 -8.26 10.17 1.93
N GLY A 79 -8.22 10.02 3.24
CA GLY A 79 -9.17 9.17 3.96
C GLY A 79 -8.90 7.68 3.85
N PHE A 80 -7.64 7.29 3.69
CA PHE A 80 -7.25 5.88 3.60
C PHE A 80 -6.68 5.37 4.92
N MET A 81 -6.92 4.08 5.18
CA MET A 81 -6.14 3.33 6.16
C MET A 81 -4.83 2.87 5.53
N VAL A 82 -3.86 2.49 6.33
CA VAL A 82 -2.62 1.88 5.86
C VAL A 82 -2.57 0.45 6.39
N TYR A 83 -2.57 -0.51 5.47
CA TYR A 83 -2.51 -1.93 5.84
C TYR A 83 -1.16 -2.50 5.41
N ILE A 84 -0.47 -3.13 6.36
CA ILE A 84 0.77 -3.85 6.06
C ILE A 84 0.40 -5.27 5.69
N LEU A 85 0.85 -5.73 4.55
CA LEU A 85 0.57 -7.06 4.04
C LEU A 85 1.84 -7.90 3.95
N ASP A 86 1.68 -9.22 3.99
CA ASP A 86 2.78 -10.15 3.74
C ASP A 86 2.79 -10.53 2.25
N PHE A 87 3.70 -11.44 1.88
CA PHE A 87 3.85 -11.85 0.47
C PHE A 87 2.64 -12.61 -0.07
N LYS A 88 1.79 -13.12 0.80
CA LYS A 88 0.56 -13.82 0.42
C LYS A 88 -0.65 -12.89 0.35
N GLY A 89 -0.47 -11.62 0.71
CA GLY A 89 -1.56 -10.67 0.75
C GLY A 89 -2.33 -10.68 2.05
N ASN A 90 -1.86 -11.40 3.07
CA ASN A 90 -2.50 -11.40 4.39
C ASN A 90 -2.18 -10.11 5.12
N ILE A 91 -3.18 -9.57 5.80
CA ILE A 91 -3.00 -8.33 6.56
C ILE A 91 -2.26 -8.64 7.86
N ILE A 92 -1.07 -8.04 8.01
CA ILE A 92 -0.26 -8.18 9.22
C ILE A 92 -0.62 -7.10 10.23
N ASN A 93 -0.91 -5.90 9.74
CA ASN A 93 -1.16 -4.75 10.61
C ASN A 93 -2.10 -3.77 9.90
N LYS A 94 -2.99 -3.16 10.67
CA LYS A 94 -3.90 -2.11 10.19
C LYS A 94 -3.56 -0.83 10.95
N ILE A 95 -3.24 0.23 10.23
CA ILE A 95 -2.81 1.48 10.85
C ILE A 95 -3.75 2.59 10.39
N LYS A 96 -4.27 3.33 11.35
CA LYS A 96 -5.03 4.55 11.09
C LYS A 96 -4.06 5.72 11.13
N PRO A 97 -3.83 6.39 9.99
CA PRO A 97 -2.90 7.52 9.96
C PRO A 97 -3.40 8.74 10.69
#